data_7461a3220d15a394c80694c0cddbcc54
#
_entry.id   7461a3220d15a394c80694c0cddbcc54
#
_cell.length_a   1.000
_cell.length_b   1.000
_cell.length_c   1.000
_cell.angle_alpha   90.00
_cell.angle_beta   90.00
_cell.angle_gamma   90.00
#
_symmetry.space_group_name_H-M   'P 1'
#
loop_
_entity.id
_entity.type
_entity.pdbx_description
1 polymer ?
#
loop_
_entity_poly.entity_id
_entity_poly.type
_entity_poly.pdbx_seq_one_letter_code
_entity_poly.pdbx_strand_id
1 'polypeptide(L)'
;DIDAVDFSMMLASAFEKAGNLLSANMYWPYDMMVEFAEANPEAVRKLFRMLYNENIPLAERYAAFREGFEGYAKPLGKKHYQDLHAISVYLSFEYPEKYFIFKMKIFSIFRKRVGYAVEKTKQQSSVWKVEIYTQMCQLILDEVQKDSELIQMSKNRLDDSCYQDEAYHLLTMDIVFFGGMYM
;
A
#
# COMPACT_ATOMS: atom_id res chain seq x y z
N ASP A 1 -7.00 3.11 -14.96
CA ASP A 1 -7.46 2.16 -16.00
C ASP A 1 -6.26 1.36 -16.53
N ILE A 2 -6.23 0.06 -16.20
CA ILE A 2 -5.13 -0.85 -16.59
C ILE A 2 -5.09 -1.15 -18.10
N ASP A 3 -6.18 -0.89 -18.79
CA ASP A 3 -6.33 -1.11 -20.25
C ASP A 3 -6.17 0.17 -21.06
N ALA A 4 -5.77 1.29 -20.42
CA ALA A 4 -5.51 2.55 -21.13
C ALA A 4 -4.50 2.36 -22.27
N VAL A 5 -4.76 3.01 -23.41
CA VAL A 5 -3.87 2.97 -24.59
C VAL A 5 -2.49 3.54 -24.23
N ASP A 6 -2.49 4.72 -23.58
CA ASP A 6 -1.28 5.38 -23.10
C ASP A 6 -0.99 4.98 -21.63
N PHE A 7 -0.74 3.68 -21.42
CA PHE A 7 -0.63 3.11 -20.07
C PHE A 7 0.44 3.79 -19.20
N SER A 8 1.61 4.09 -19.74
CA SER A 8 2.69 4.72 -18.96
C SER A 8 2.32 6.11 -18.47
N MET A 9 1.71 6.93 -19.33
CA MET A 9 1.21 8.26 -18.96
C MET A 9 0.07 8.17 -17.94
N MET A 10 -0.88 7.28 -18.17
CA MET A 10 -1.99 7.04 -17.23
C MET A 10 -1.45 6.61 -15.87
N LEU A 11 -0.49 5.67 -15.83
CA LEU A 11 0.10 5.17 -14.59
C LEU A 11 0.84 6.28 -13.83
N ALA A 12 1.64 7.07 -14.53
CA ALA A 12 2.33 8.22 -13.95
C ALA A 12 1.34 9.21 -13.33
N SER A 13 0.30 9.59 -14.07
CA SER A 13 -0.74 10.51 -13.59
C SER A 13 -1.52 9.95 -12.39
N ALA A 14 -1.83 8.64 -12.39
CA ALA A 14 -2.58 7.99 -11.30
C ALA A 14 -1.85 8.07 -9.96
N PHE A 15 -0.51 8.02 -9.96
CA PHE A 15 0.29 8.03 -8.74
C PHE A 15 1.05 9.34 -8.48
N GLU A 16 0.92 10.34 -9.34
CA GLU A 16 1.58 11.66 -9.17
C GLU A 16 1.29 12.28 -7.80
N LYS A 17 0.03 12.25 -7.38
CA LYS A 17 -0.41 12.79 -6.09
C LYS A 17 0.00 11.95 -4.87
N ALA A 18 0.51 10.74 -5.10
CA ALA A 18 1.02 9.85 -4.05
C ALA A 18 2.51 10.11 -3.71
N GLY A 19 3.09 11.23 -4.13
CA GLY A 19 4.50 11.56 -3.95
C GLY A 19 4.99 11.47 -2.51
N ASN A 20 4.17 11.86 -1.54
CA ASN A 20 4.48 11.74 -0.10
C ASN A 20 4.57 10.28 0.40
N LEU A 21 4.02 9.33 -0.35
CA LEU A 21 4.05 7.89 -0.05
C LEU A 21 5.12 7.16 -0.87
N LEU A 22 5.31 7.58 -2.13
CA LEU A 22 6.09 6.86 -3.13
C LEU A 22 7.36 7.60 -3.59
N SER A 23 7.65 8.79 -3.05
CA SER A 23 8.88 9.54 -3.31
C SER A 23 9.30 10.30 -2.05
N ALA A 24 10.45 9.96 -1.51
CA ALA A 24 11.02 10.59 -0.33
C ALA A 24 12.55 10.53 -0.41
N ASN A 25 13.26 11.17 0.51
CA ASN A 25 14.72 11.17 0.55
C ASN A 25 15.32 9.76 0.35
N MET A 26 16.01 9.55 -0.78
CA MET A 26 16.66 8.29 -1.17
C MET A 26 15.71 7.08 -1.36
N TYR A 27 14.43 7.31 -1.57
CA TYR A 27 13.40 6.30 -1.79
C TYR A 27 12.50 6.71 -2.96
N TRP A 28 12.62 6.07 -4.12
CA TRP A 28 12.00 6.49 -5.38
C TRP A 28 11.23 5.35 -6.09
N PRO A 29 10.28 4.68 -5.44
CA PRO A 29 9.48 3.64 -6.10
C PRO A 29 8.62 4.19 -7.25
N TYR A 30 8.08 5.41 -7.13
CA TYR A 30 7.32 6.07 -8.18
C TYR A 30 8.17 6.30 -9.44
N ASP A 31 9.34 6.93 -9.28
CA ASP A 31 10.21 7.25 -10.40
C ASP A 31 10.65 5.98 -11.13
N MET A 32 11.01 4.94 -10.40
CA MET A 32 11.39 3.64 -10.97
C MET A 32 10.21 2.94 -11.66
N MET A 33 9.00 3.07 -11.13
CA MET A 33 7.79 2.54 -11.74
C MET A 33 7.51 3.23 -13.08
N VAL A 34 7.59 4.57 -13.13
CA VAL A 34 7.39 5.36 -14.34
C VAL A 34 8.47 5.05 -15.38
N GLU A 35 9.75 5.06 -14.98
CA GLU A 35 10.87 4.72 -15.87
C GLU A 35 10.69 3.34 -16.53
N PHE A 36 10.30 2.33 -15.74
CA PHE A 36 10.07 1.00 -16.31
C PHE A 36 8.83 0.98 -17.21
N ALA A 37 7.75 1.66 -16.84
CA ALA A 37 6.54 1.73 -17.67
C ALA A 37 6.77 2.44 -19.01
N GLU A 38 7.60 3.49 -19.04
CA GLU A 38 8.03 4.16 -20.28
C GLU A 38 8.88 3.25 -21.17
N ALA A 39 9.81 2.50 -20.57
CA ALA A 39 10.69 1.60 -21.30
C ALA A 39 9.96 0.33 -21.81
N ASN A 40 9.01 -0.19 -21.05
CA ASN A 40 8.27 -1.40 -21.37
C ASN A 40 6.86 -1.40 -20.75
N PRO A 41 5.91 -0.66 -21.33
CA PRO A 41 4.57 -0.49 -20.77
C PRO A 41 3.82 -1.81 -20.58
N GLU A 42 3.95 -2.75 -21.52
CA GLU A 42 3.24 -4.04 -21.44
C GLU A 42 3.79 -4.95 -20.34
N ALA A 43 5.10 -4.91 -20.06
CA ALA A 43 5.66 -5.65 -18.93
C ALA A 43 5.10 -5.13 -17.60
N VAL A 44 5.07 -3.81 -17.41
CA VAL A 44 4.54 -3.19 -16.19
C VAL A 44 3.03 -3.41 -16.07
N ARG A 45 2.27 -3.26 -17.17
CA ARG A 45 0.84 -3.59 -17.24
C ARG A 45 0.57 -5.01 -16.74
N LYS A 46 1.35 -5.99 -17.23
CA LYS A 46 1.23 -7.39 -16.81
C LYS A 46 1.51 -7.57 -15.31
N LEU A 47 2.49 -6.86 -14.76
CA LEU A 47 2.79 -6.89 -13.32
C LEU A 47 1.65 -6.34 -12.48
N PHE A 48 1.03 -5.22 -12.89
CA PHE A 48 -0.14 -4.68 -12.20
C PHE A 48 -1.36 -5.58 -12.31
N ARG A 49 -1.64 -6.18 -13.50
CA ARG A 49 -2.71 -7.18 -13.64
C ARG A 49 -2.52 -8.36 -12.70
N MET A 50 -1.27 -8.82 -12.54
CA MET A 50 -0.95 -9.90 -11.62
C MET A 50 -1.10 -9.44 -10.17
N LEU A 51 -0.63 -8.23 -9.82
CA LEU A 51 -0.75 -7.67 -8.47
C LEU A 51 -2.21 -7.52 -8.02
N TYR A 52 -3.08 -7.11 -8.94
CA TYR A 52 -4.50 -6.90 -8.67
C TYR A 52 -5.36 -8.17 -8.81
N ASN A 53 -4.80 -9.29 -9.26
CA ASN A 53 -5.53 -10.54 -9.35
C ASN A 53 -5.68 -11.22 -7.99
N GLU A 54 -6.81 -11.02 -7.35
CA GLU A 54 -7.10 -11.54 -6.02
C GLU A 54 -7.27 -13.08 -5.94
N ASN A 55 -7.34 -13.78 -7.07
CA ASN A 55 -7.32 -15.24 -7.11
C ASN A 55 -5.91 -15.82 -6.86
N ILE A 56 -4.87 -14.97 -6.87
CA ILE A 56 -3.49 -15.35 -6.59
C ILE A 56 -3.17 -14.98 -5.12
N PRO A 57 -2.52 -15.89 -4.35
CA PRO A 57 -2.11 -15.59 -2.98
C PRO A 57 -1.27 -14.31 -2.86
N LEU A 58 -1.50 -13.51 -1.83
CA LEU A 58 -0.86 -12.21 -1.64
C LEU A 58 0.66 -12.29 -1.71
N ALA A 59 1.26 -13.31 -1.08
CA ALA A 59 2.71 -13.50 -1.07
C ALA A 59 3.29 -13.71 -2.48
N GLU A 60 2.58 -14.45 -3.33
CA GLU A 60 2.97 -14.69 -4.73
C GLU A 60 2.86 -13.41 -5.57
N ARG A 61 1.79 -12.63 -5.37
CA ARG A 61 1.61 -11.34 -6.05
C ARG A 61 2.75 -10.36 -5.72
N TYR A 62 3.10 -10.24 -4.44
CA TYR A 62 4.22 -9.41 -4.00
C TYR A 62 5.57 -9.88 -4.55
N ALA A 63 5.82 -11.19 -4.53
CA ALA A 63 7.05 -11.77 -5.05
C ALA A 63 7.21 -11.50 -6.54
N ALA A 64 6.20 -11.83 -7.35
CA ALA A 64 6.24 -11.65 -8.79
C ALA A 64 6.36 -10.17 -9.20
N PHE A 65 5.67 -9.27 -8.50
CA PHE A 65 5.80 -7.83 -8.77
C PHE A 65 7.23 -7.35 -8.52
N ARG A 66 7.83 -7.72 -7.39
CA ARG A 66 9.22 -7.39 -7.06
C ARG A 66 10.23 -7.99 -8.02
N GLU A 67 10.06 -9.26 -8.38
CA GLU A 67 10.94 -9.96 -9.33
C GLU A 67 10.91 -9.31 -10.71
N GLY A 68 9.74 -8.87 -11.18
CA GLY A 68 9.62 -8.15 -12.45
C GLY A 68 10.40 -6.83 -12.44
N PHE A 69 10.29 -6.05 -11.38
CA PHE A 69 11.07 -4.81 -11.23
C PHE A 69 12.56 -5.06 -11.00
N GLU A 70 12.94 -6.11 -10.28
CA GLU A 70 14.34 -6.53 -10.13
C GLU A 70 14.94 -6.92 -11.49
N GLY A 71 14.19 -7.66 -12.31
CA GLY A 71 14.58 -8.06 -13.66
C GLY A 71 14.87 -6.87 -14.57
N TYR A 72 14.14 -5.76 -14.41
CA TYR A 72 14.40 -4.51 -15.13
C TYR A 72 15.57 -3.72 -14.53
N ALA A 73 15.56 -3.47 -13.23
CA ALA A 73 16.49 -2.55 -12.58
C ALA A 73 17.91 -3.10 -12.45
N LYS A 74 18.07 -4.39 -12.17
CA LYS A 74 19.37 -5.03 -11.93
C LYS A 74 20.35 -4.97 -13.10
N PRO A 75 19.96 -5.23 -14.35
CA PRO A 75 20.84 -5.07 -15.51
C PRO A 75 21.32 -3.64 -15.70
N LEU A 76 20.56 -2.65 -15.22
CA LEU A 76 20.90 -1.23 -15.28
C LEU A 76 21.74 -0.75 -14.08
N GLY A 77 22.08 -1.65 -13.14
CA GLY A 77 22.77 -1.29 -11.91
C GLY A 77 21.94 -0.41 -10.97
N LYS A 78 20.60 -0.41 -11.13
CA LYS A 78 19.66 0.42 -10.37
C LYS A 78 18.95 -0.38 -9.27
N LYS A 79 18.44 0.33 -8.28
CA LYS A 79 17.56 -0.21 -7.24
C LYS A 79 16.11 0.09 -7.60
N HIS A 80 15.24 -0.94 -7.57
CA HIS A 80 13.85 -0.77 -7.99
C HIS A 80 12.92 -0.14 -6.93
N TYR A 81 13.28 -0.16 -5.64
CA TYR A 81 12.51 0.39 -4.51
C TYR A 81 11.09 -0.18 -4.31
N GLN A 82 10.66 -1.19 -5.07
CA GLN A 82 9.35 -1.83 -4.93
C GLN A 82 9.37 -2.77 -3.72
N ASP A 83 9.19 -2.22 -2.54
CA ASP A 83 9.17 -2.95 -1.26
C ASP A 83 7.72 -3.21 -0.77
N LEU A 84 7.58 -3.73 0.44
CA LEU A 84 6.27 -4.01 1.04
C LEU A 84 5.40 -2.75 1.16
N HIS A 85 6.02 -1.59 1.42
CA HIS A 85 5.30 -0.33 1.51
C HIS A 85 4.77 0.12 0.15
N ALA A 86 5.63 0.23 -0.87
CA ALA A 86 5.20 0.67 -2.20
C ALA A 86 4.06 -0.20 -2.75
N ILE A 87 4.20 -1.52 -2.66
CA ILE A 87 3.18 -2.45 -3.16
C ILE A 87 1.87 -2.32 -2.37
N SER A 88 1.94 -2.10 -1.04
CA SER A 88 0.73 -1.86 -0.25
C SER A 88 0.01 -0.56 -0.63
N VAL A 89 0.75 0.48 -1.06
CA VAL A 89 0.14 1.71 -1.59
C VAL A 89 -0.63 1.42 -2.87
N TYR A 90 -0.04 0.68 -3.82
CA TYR A 90 -0.74 0.32 -5.06
C TYR A 90 -2.01 -0.49 -4.82
N LEU A 91 -1.95 -1.45 -3.91
CA LEU A 91 -3.12 -2.26 -3.55
C LEU A 91 -4.21 -1.44 -2.84
N SER A 92 -3.82 -0.53 -1.92
CA SER A 92 -4.78 0.33 -1.23
C SER A 92 -5.41 1.37 -2.15
N PHE A 93 -4.73 1.80 -3.23
CA PHE A 93 -5.31 2.72 -4.21
C PHE A 93 -6.31 2.03 -5.14
N GLU A 94 -6.09 0.76 -5.47
CA GLU A 94 -7.01 -0.03 -6.30
C GLU A 94 -8.21 -0.55 -5.48
N TYR A 95 -7.96 -0.99 -4.24
CA TYR A 95 -8.96 -1.58 -3.34
C TYR A 95 -8.91 -0.89 -1.98
N PRO A 96 -9.31 0.39 -1.87
CA PRO A 96 -9.19 1.16 -0.63
C PRO A 96 -10.04 0.61 0.53
N GLU A 97 -11.09 -0.14 0.21
CA GLU A 97 -11.96 -0.83 1.17
C GLU A 97 -11.41 -2.18 1.66
N LYS A 98 -10.22 -2.60 1.19
CA LYS A 98 -9.67 -3.93 1.48
C LYS A 98 -8.25 -3.92 2.00
N TYR A 99 -7.40 -3.05 1.47
CA TYR A 99 -5.99 -3.04 1.80
C TYR A 99 -5.60 -1.79 2.60
N PHE A 100 -4.73 -2.00 3.60
CA PHE A 100 -4.13 -0.94 4.40
C PHE A 100 -2.71 -0.63 3.92
N ILE A 101 -2.34 0.64 3.87
CA ILE A 101 -0.98 1.06 3.54
C ILE A 101 -0.03 0.64 4.67
N PHE A 102 0.85 -0.30 4.39
CA PHE A 102 1.82 -0.81 5.34
C PHE A 102 3.03 0.11 5.46
N LYS A 103 3.37 0.55 6.67
CA LYS A 103 4.59 1.31 6.97
C LYS A 103 5.29 0.70 8.18
N MET A 104 6.42 0.02 7.94
CA MET A 104 7.11 -0.77 8.96
C MET A 104 7.40 0.00 10.25
N LYS A 105 7.88 1.24 10.15
CA LYS A 105 8.18 2.07 11.34
C LYS A 105 6.91 2.34 12.15
N ILE A 106 5.84 2.74 11.48
CA ILE A 106 4.54 3.03 12.12
C ILE A 106 4.00 1.77 12.79
N PHE A 107 3.93 0.66 12.06
CA PHE A 107 3.51 -0.62 12.60
C PHE A 107 4.32 -1.01 13.86
N SER A 108 5.64 -0.91 13.81
CA SER A 108 6.52 -1.29 14.93
C SER A 108 6.32 -0.43 16.17
N ILE A 109 6.03 0.85 16.02
CA ILE A 109 5.78 1.77 17.14
C ILE A 109 4.36 1.56 17.66
N PHE A 110 3.36 1.65 16.78
CA PHE A 110 1.95 1.59 17.17
C PHE A 110 1.61 0.28 17.89
N ARG A 111 2.00 -0.88 17.33
CA ARG A 111 1.73 -2.18 17.95
C ARG A 111 2.26 -2.31 19.38
N LYS A 112 3.44 -1.69 19.68
CA LYS A 112 4.01 -1.68 21.02
C LYS A 112 3.17 -0.81 21.97
N ARG A 113 2.68 0.32 21.49
CA ARG A 113 1.86 1.25 22.29
C ARG A 113 0.53 0.65 22.69
N VAL A 114 -0.11 -0.07 21.76
CA VAL A 114 -1.39 -0.75 22.02
C VAL A 114 -1.24 -2.16 22.60
N GLY A 115 -0.01 -2.60 22.88
CA GLY A 115 0.25 -3.93 23.46
C GLY A 115 -0.06 -5.10 22.50
N TYR A 116 -0.10 -4.86 21.17
CA TYR A 116 -0.38 -5.91 20.19
C TYR A 116 0.81 -6.87 20.07
N ALA A 117 0.64 -8.08 20.60
CA ALA A 117 1.65 -9.13 20.56
C ALA A 117 1.71 -9.78 19.17
N VAL A 118 2.92 -10.09 18.72
CA VAL A 118 3.15 -10.80 17.46
C VAL A 118 3.94 -12.07 17.75
N GLU A 119 3.32 -13.21 17.51
CA GLU A 119 3.99 -14.50 17.60
C GLU A 119 4.83 -14.74 16.35
N LYS A 120 6.10 -15.04 16.55
CA LYS A 120 6.99 -15.43 15.44
C LYS A 120 6.89 -16.94 15.24
N THR A 121 6.38 -17.33 14.08
CA THR A 121 6.43 -18.74 13.64
C THR A 121 7.68 -18.99 12.81
N LYS A 122 8.14 -20.25 12.75
CA LYS A 122 9.35 -20.64 11.99
C LYS A 122 9.13 -20.56 10.47
N GLN A 123 7.89 -20.70 10.02
CA GLN A 123 7.50 -20.58 8.61
C GLN A 123 6.65 -19.32 8.44
N GLN A 124 7.26 -18.25 7.97
CA GLN A 124 6.58 -17.00 7.68
C GLN A 124 6.64 -16.72 6.18
N SER A 125 5.53 -16.27 5.60
CA SER A 125 5.50 -15.79 4.22
C SER A 125 6.40 -14.57 4.04
N SER A 126 6.82 -14.26 2.81
CA SER A 126 7.61 -13.05 2.51
C SER A 126 6.87 -11.76 2.88
N VAL A 127 5.55 -11.81 3.02
CA VAL A 127 4.66 -10.69 3.36
C VAL A 127 4.06 -10.78 4.77
N TRP A 128 4.53 -11.68 5.63
CA TRP A 128 3.96 -11.92 6.95
C TRP A 128 3.76 -10.64 7.78
N LYS A 129 4.64 -9.65 7.62
CA LYS A 129 4.52 -8.37 8.33
C LYS A 129 3.33 -7.55 7.86
N VAL A 130 3.02 -7.62 6.56
CA VAL A 130 1.82 -6.99 5.99
C VAL A 130 0.57 -7.71 6.48
N GLU A 131 0.59 -9.05 6.52
CA GLU A 131 -0.52 -9.87 7.00
C GLU A 131 -0.84 -9.58 8.47
N ILE A 132 0.18 -9.56 9.34
CA ILE A 132 0.01 -9.21 10.78
C ILE A 132 -0.45 -7.76 10.95
N TYR A 133 0.08 -6.83 10.16
CA TYR A 133 -0.38 -5.44 10.17
C TYR A 133 -1.85 -5.33 9.78
N THR A 134 -2.26 -6.02 8.73
CA THR A 134 -3.67 -6.09 8.30
C THR A 134 -4.58 -6.64 9.38
N GLN A 135 -4.17 -7.71 10.07
CA GLN A 135 -4.92 -8.27 11.20
C GLN A 135 -5.07 -7.24 12.34
N MET A 136 -4.00 -6.53 12.68
CA MET A 136 -4.05 -5.47 13.69
C MET A 136 -4.99 -4.33 13.26
N CYS A 137 -4.89 -3.87 12.01
CA CYS A 137 -5.77 -2.84 11.47
C CYS A 137 -7.23 -3.28 11.45
N GLN A 138 -7.51 -4.55 11.16
CA GLN A 138 -8.88 -5.09 11.21
C GLN A 138 -9.49 -5.00 12.61
N LEU A 139 -8.73 -5.34 13.65
CA LEU A 139 -9.21 -5.19 15.03
C LEU A 139 -9.54 -3.74 15.38
N ILE A 140 -8.76 -2.78 14.87
CA ILE A 140 -9.02 -1.36 15.08
C ILE A 140 -10.25 -0.92 14.28
N LEU A 141 -10.38 -1.37 13.03
CA LEU A 141 -11.53 -1.11 12.19
C LEU A 141 -12.84 -1.58 12.84
N ASP A 142 -12.82 -2.78 13.44
CA ASP A 142 -13.96 -3.34 14.15
C ASP A 142 -14.41 -2.46 15.35
N GLU A 143 -13.47 -1.75 15.98
CA GLU A 143 -13.79 -0.75 17.03
C GLU A 143 -14.22 0.59 16.45
N VAL A 144 -13.56 1.07 15.38
CA VAL A 144 -13.94 2.31 14.66
C VAL A 144 -15.40 2.24 14.20
N GLN A 145 -15.83 1.11 13.67
CA GLN A 145 -17.20 0.92 13.18
C GLN A 145 -18.28 1.00 14.27
N LYS A 146 -17.90 0.88 15.54
CA LYS A 146 -18.81 1.02 16.70
C LYS A 146 -18.86 2.45 17.24
N ASP A 147 -17.90 3.29 16.89
CA ASP A 147 -17.76 4.67 17.39
C ASP A 147 -18.44 5.67 16.43
N SER A 148 -19.74 5.90 16.67
CA SER A 148 -20.53 6.81 15.84
C SER A 148 -20.06 8.27 15.93
N GLU A 149 -19.49 8.71 17.06
CA GLU A 149 -18.96 10.06 17.24
C GLU A 149 -17.70 10.26 16.38
N LEU A 150 -16.75 9.34 16.46
CA LEU A 150 -15.54 9.35 15.65
C LEU A 150 -15.87 9.33 14.14
N ILE A 151 -16.81 8.48 13.74
CA ILE A 151 -17.27 8.41 12.34
C ILE A 151 -17.85 9.74 11.89
N GLN A 152 -18.72 10.37 12.72
CA GLN A 152 -19.32 11.66 12.38
C GLN A 152 -18.27 12.77 12.30
N MET A 153 -17.30 12.78 13.22
CA MET A 153 -16.17 13.73 13.17
C MET A 153 -15.34 13.56 11.89
N SER A 154 -15.09 12.31 11.47
CA SER A 154 -14.38 12.02 10.22
C SER A 154 -15.17 12.54 9.01
N LYS A 155 -16.45 12.20 8.91
CA LYS A 155 -17.31 12.63 7.80
C LYS A 155 -17.42 14.16 7.69
N ASN A 156 -17.45 14.87 8.80
CA ASN A 156 -17.54 16.34 8.81
C ASN A 156 -16.28 17.02 8.22
N ARG A 157 -15.17 16.30 8.05
CA ARG A 157 -13.93 16.83 7.46
C ARG A 157 -13.84 16.58 5.95
N LEU A 158 -14.70 15.72 5.41
CA LEU A 158 -14.70 15.37 4.00
C LEU A 158 -15.58 16.35 3.23
N ASP A 159 -15.15 16.67 2.02
CA ASP A 159 -15.93 17.38 1.03
C ASP A 159 -16.12 16.53 -0.25
N ASP A 160 -16.81 17.07 -1.23
CA ASP A 160 -17.12 16.34 -2.47
C ASP A 160 -15.88 15.98 -3.31
N SER A 161 -14.73 16.59 -3.04
CA SER A 161 -13.45 16.27 -3.72
C SER A 161 -12.70 15.12 -3.06
N CYS A 162 -13.10 14.73 -1.85
CA CYS A 162 -12.48 13.66 -1.09
C CYS A 162 -13.05 12.30 -1.46
N TYR A 163 -12.21 11.26 -1.42
CA TYR A 163 -12.70 9.89 -1.44
C TYR A 163 -13.60 9.64 -0.22
N GLN A 164 -14.80 9.14 -0.46
CA GLN A 164 -15.76 8.82 0.60
C GLN A 164 -15.45 7.44 1.17
N ASP A 165 -14.78 7.40 2.31
CA ASP A 165 -14.32 6.18 3.00
C ASP A 165 -15.48 5.48 3.73
N GLU A 166 -16.38 4.88 2.98
CA GLU A 166 -17.57 4.18 3.54
C GLU A 166 -17.19 2.95 4.39
N ALA A 167 -16.07 2.33 4.08
CA ALA A 167 -15.54 1.17 4.80
C ALA A 167 -14.66 1.54 6.01
N TYR A 168 -14.35 2.83 6.21
CA TYR A 168 -13.49 3.37 7.28
C TYR A 168 -12.06 2.85 7.29
N HIS A 169 -11.55 2.37 6.17
CA HIS A 169 -10.18 1.89 6.05
C HIS A 169 -9.17 3.04 6.13
N LEU A 170 -9.45 4.17 5.45
CA LEU A 170 -8.59 5.36 5.53
C LEU A 170 -8.60 5.95 6.94
N LEU A 171 -9.77 6.04 7.58
CA LEU A 171 -9.86 6.50 8.97
C LEU A 171 -9.05 5.59 9.92
N THR A 172 -9.14 4.27 9.72
CA THR A 172 -8.33 3.30 10.49
C THR A 172 -6.83 3.51 10.27
N MET A 173 -6.40 3.73 9.02
CA MET A 173 -5.00 4.01 8.72
C MET A 173 -4.53 5.32 9.35
N ASP A 174 -5.35 6.37 9.38
CA ASP A 174 -5.06 7.64 10.04
C ASP A 174 -4.84 7.45 11.55
N ILE A 175 -5.69 6.67 12.22
CA ILE A 175 -5.55 6.34 13.65
C ILE A 175 -4.23 5.63 13.91
N VAL A 176 -3.90 4.61 13.12
CA VAL A 176 -2.65 3.85 13.26
C VAL A 176 -1.43 4.74 12.97
N PHE A 177 -1.52 5.59 11.94
CA PHE A 177 -0.45 6.51 11.58
C PHE A 177 -0.23 7.55 12.67
N PHE A 178 -1.29 8.22 13.11
CA PHE A 178 -1.23 9.22 14.17
C PHE A 178 -0.69 8.62 15.48
N GLY A 179 -1.23 7.48 15.90
CA GLY A 179 -0.78 6.78 17.11
C GLY A 179 0.67 6.25 16.99
N GLY A 180 1.15 5.98 15.77
CA GLY A 180 2.53 5.60 15.52
C GLY A 180 3.53 6.77 15.47
N MET A 181 3.05 8.00 15.17
CA MET A 181 3.93 9.17 15.01
C MET A 181 3.92 10.10 16.21
N TYR A 182 2.76 10.35 16.83
CA TYR A 182 2.56 11.50 17.73
C TYR A 182 2.20 11.12 19.18
N MET A 183 1.72 9.91 19.43
CA MET A 183 1.48 9.38 20.77
C MET A 183 2.72 8.67 21.29
#